data_8f763238dbfe40e587d019d3f1d26d78
#
_entry.id   8f763238dbfe40e587d019d3f1d26d78
#
_cell.length_a   1.000
_cell.length_b   1.000
_cell.length_c   1.000
_cell.angle_alpha   90.00
_cell.angle_beta   90.00
_cell.angle_gamma   90.00
#
_symmetry.space_group_name_H-M   'P 1'
#
loop_
_entity.id
_entity.type
_entity.pdbx_description
1 polymer ?
#
loop_
_entity_poly.entity_id
_entity_poly.type
_entity_poly.pdbx_seq_one_letter_code
_entity_poly.pdbx_strand_id
1 'polypeptide(L)'
;MIIKLIKAEFEDINTILQMQKVAFAELYEKYQDTETSPATEKYEDILFRFNQPETTYYFITADNEKVGVIRVVDFKDGVTRKRISPISIMPEYRNKGYAQHAIIEAEHIHGKHNWKLDTILQEAGNCYLCEKLGYHQTSKTEIINDKLTIVFYEKD
;
A
#
# COMPACT_ATOMS: atom_id res chain seq x y z
N MET A 1 -12.75 17.02 -6.63
CA MET A 1 -12.39 15.94 -5.69
C MET A 1 -11.02 16.23 -5.08
N ILE A 2 -10.94 16.24 -3.76
CA ILE A 2 -9.71 16.54 -3.02
C ILE A 2 -9.24 15.26 -2.33
N ILE A 3 -8.08 14.75 -2.74
CA ILE A 3 -7.44 13.60 -2.10
C ILE A 3 -6.36 14.12 -1.17
N LYS A 4 -6.40 13.69 0.09
CA LYS A 4 -5.40 14.02 1.09
C LYS A 4 -4.96 12.77 1.83
N LEU A 5 -3.70 12.79 2.29
CA LEU A 5 -3.18 11.78 3.20
C LEU A 5 -3.16 12.38 4.61
N ILE A 6 -3.90 11.79 5.51
CA ILE A 6 -3.99 12.24 6.91
C ILE A 6 -3.25 11.23 7.77
N LYS A 7 -2.22 11.69 8.46
CA LYS A 7 -1.39 10.82 9.31
C LYS A 7 -2.25 10.18 10.40
N ALA A 8 -2.16 8.86 10.51
CA ALA A 8 -2.87 8.11 11.54
C ALA A 8 -2.16 8.26 12.88
N GLU A 9 -2.95 8.24 13.94
CA GLU A 9 -2.46 8.30 15.32
C GLU A 9 -2.51 6.91 15.96
N PHE A 10 -1.92 6.78 17.14
CA PHE A 10 -1.87 5.51 17.86
C PHE A 10 -3.28 4.91 18.07
N GLU A 11 -4.27 5.74 18.41
CA GLU A 11 -5.64 5.30 18.63
C GLU A 11 -6.34 4.80 17.37
N ASP A 12 -5.74 5.00 16.20
CA ASP A 12 -6.31 4.59 14.91
C ASP A 12 -5.93 3.18 14.49
N ILE A 13 -5.08 2.48 15.25
CA ILE A 13 -4.55 1.16 14.86
C ILE A 13 -5.68 0.16 14.62
N ASN A 14 -6.69 0.12 15.48
CA ASN A 14 -7.83 -0.78 15.27
C ASN A 14 -8.62 -0.44 14.01
N THR A 15 -8.79 0.83 13.71
CA THR A 15 -9.46 1.27 12.47
C THR A 15 -8.67 0.82 11.24
N ILE A 16 -7.35 0.97 11.27
CA ILE A 16 -6.47 0.50 10.19
C ILE A 16 -6.64 -1.02 10.01
N LEU A 17 -6.60 -1.76 11.11
CA LEU A 17 -6.73 -3.22 11.07
C LEU A 17 -8.06 -3.64 10.42
N GLN A 18 -9.17 -3.03 10.83
CA GLN A 18 -10.48 -3.36 10.28
C GLN A 18 -10.58 -2.99 8.79
N MET A 19 -10.06 -1.82 8.41
CA MET A 19 -10.06 -1.40 7.02
C MET A 19 -9.23 -2.34 6.15
N GLN A 20 -8.05 -2.77 6.61
CA GLN A 20 -7.22 -3.72 5.88
C GLN A 20 -7.91 -5.06 5.69
N LYS A 21 -8.56 -5.59 6.73
CA LYS A 21 -9.27 -6.86 6.62
C LYS A 21 -10.37 -6.81 5.57
N VAL A 22 -11.15 -5.74 5.56
CA VAL A 22 -12.21 -5.57 4.56
C VAL A 22 -11.62 -5.38 3.17
N ALA A 23 -10.62 -4.53 3.03
CA ALA A 23 -10.05 -4.19 1.72
C ALA A 23 -9.35 -5.38 1.06
N PHE A 24 -8.70 -6.25 1.83
CA PHE A 24 -7.93 -7.37 1.29
C PHE A 24 -8.65 -8.73 1.38
N ALA A 25 -9.89 -8.76 1.89
CA ALA A 25 -10.64 -10.00 2.05
C ALA A 25 -10.82 -10.75 0.73
N GLU A 26 -11.16 -10.03 -0.34
CA GLU A 26 -11.40 -10.60 -1.65
C GLU A 26 -10.14 -11.21 -2.26
N LEU A 27 -9.02 -10.51 -2.18
CA LEU A 27 -7.74 -11.01 -2.65
C LEU A 27 -7.26 -12.20 -1.83
N TYR A 28 -7.48 -12.16 -0.51
CA TYR A 28 -7.15 -13.28 0.36
C TYR A 28 -7.94 -14.54 -0.01
N GLU A 29 -9.24 -14.39 -0.24
CA GLU A 29 -10.09 -15.50 -0.66
C GLU A 29 -9.64 -16.08 -2.00
N LYS A 30 -9.27 -15.21 -2.95
CA LYS A 30 -8.83 -15.60 -4.28
C LYS A 30 -7.49 -16.33 -4.27
N TYR A 31 -6.52 -15.85 -3.50
CA TYR A 31 -5.14 -16.34 -3.55
C TYR A 31 -4.71 -17.20 -2.36
N GLN A 32 -5.46 -17.19 -1.27
CA GLN A 32 -5.17 -17.96 -0.06
C GLN A 32 -3.76 -17.70 0.48
N ASP A 33 -3.30 -16.44 0.41
CA ASP A 33 -1.98 -16.03 0.88
C ASP A 33 -2.01 -15.82 2.39
N THR A 34 -1.61 -16.85 3.15
CA THR A 34 -1.51 -16.77 4.61
C THR A 34 -0.21 -16.17 5.09
N GLU A 35 0.75 -15.93 4.20
CA GLU A 35 2.10 -15.45 4.57
C GLU A 35 2.23 -13.94 4.49
N THR A 36 1.74 -13.31 3.43
CA THR A 36 2.00 -11.90 3.16
C THR A 36 0.75 -11.03 3.09
N SER A 37 -0.46 -11.62 3.09
CA SER A 37 -1.69 -10.84 2.93
C SER A 37 -1.95 -9.95 4.14
N PRO A 38 -2.21 -8.65 3.91
CA PRO A 38 -2.64 -7.76 5.00
C PRO A 38 -3.95 -8.20 5.67
N ALA A 39 -4.75 -9.04 5.02
CA ALA A 39 -6.00 -9.56 5.60
C ALA A 39 -5.75 -10.48 6.80
N THR A 40 -4.57 -11.08 6.91
CA THR A 40 -4.22 -11.98 8.02
C THR A 40 -3.47 -11.29 9.14
N GLU A 41 -3.19 -9.99 9.00
CA GLU A 41 -2.47 -9.25 10.03
C GLU A 41 -3.33 -9.09 11.28
N LYS A 42 -2.63 -9.02 12.43
CA LYS A 42 -3.25 -8.81 13.75
C LYS A 42 -2.89 -7.42 14.24
N TYR A 43 -3.57 -7.00 15.32
CA TYR A 43 -3.29 -5.73 15.97
C TYR A 43 -1.80 -5.57 16.28
N GLU A 44 -1.16 -6.62 16.80
CA GLU A 44 0.25 -6.60 17.19
C GLU A 44 1.16 -6.36 16.00
N ASP A 45 0.80 -6.84 14.81
CA ASP A 45 1.60 -6.65 13.60
C ASP A 45 1.59 -5.18 13.18
N ILE A 46 0.42 -4.55 13.21
CA ILE A 46 0.30 -3.13 12.87
C ILE A 46 0.98 -2.28 13.93
N LEU A 47 0.79 -2.60 15.20
CA LEU A 47 1.45 -1.90 16.31
C LEU A 47 2.97 -1.93 16.15
N PHE A 48 3.53 -3.10 15.83
CA PHE A 48 4.97 -3.26 15.62
C PHE A 48 5.47 -2.31 14.52
N ARG A 49 4.77 -2.27 13.39
CA ARG A 49 5.14 -1.38 12.29
C ARG A 49 4.91 0.08 12.63
N PHE A 50 3.81 0.39 13.31
CA PHE A 50 3.49 1.76 13.70
C PHE A 50 4.60 2.37 14.57
N ASN A 51 5.24 1.56 15.40
CA ASN A 51 6.30 2.01 16.29
C ASN A 51 7.67 2.10 15.63
N GLN A 52 7.83 1.67 14.36
CA GLN A 52 9.09 1.83 13.64
C GLN A 52 9.27 3.30 13.23
N PRO A 53 10.42 3.92 13.49
CA PRO A 53 10.63 5.35 13.17
C PRO A 53 10.46 5.67 11.69
N GLU A 54 10.78 4.73 10.80
CA GLU A 54 10.71 4.91 9.35
C GLU A 54 9.31 4.72 8.78
N THR A 55 8.36 4.24 9.57
CA THR A 55 7.01 3.90 9.09
C THR A 55 6.01 5.00 9.42
N THR A 56 5.18 5.36 8.44
CA THR A 56 4.03 6.23 8.63
C THR A 56 2.80 5.61 7.98
N TYR A 57 1.73 5.48 8.75
CA TYR A 57 0.41 5.13 8.22
C TYR A 57 -0.38 6.40 7.97
N TYR A 58 -1.02 6.45 6.81
CA TYR A 58 -1.93 7.54 6.45
C TYR A 58 -3.30 6.98 6.12
N PHE A 59 -4.34 7.69 6.53
CA PHE A 59 -5.65 7.49 5.92
C PHE A 59 -5.68 8.24 4.59
N ILE A 60 -6.17 7.57 3.56
CA ILE A 60 -6.47 8.22 2.28
C ILE A 60 -7.87 8.81 2.44
N THR A 61 -8.01 10.13 2.26
CA THR A 61 -9.30 10.78 2.33
C THR A 61 -9.67 11.37 0.98
N ALA A 62 -10.95 11.23 0.62
CA ALA A 62 -11.53 11.87 -0.54
C ALA A 62 -12.66 12.76 -0.04
N ASP A 63 -12.52 14.06 -0.21
CA ASP A 63 -13.49 15.07 0.28
C ASP A 63 -13.83 14.84 1.76
N ASN A 64 -12.79 14.60 2.55
CA ASN A 64 -12.84 14.37 4.02
C ASN A 64 -13.37 13.01 4.46
N GLU A 65 -13.70 12.10 3.56
CA GLU A 65 -14.09 10.73 3.91
C GLU A 65 -12.89 9.80 3.81
N LYS A 66 -12.74 8.91 4.78
CA LYS A 66 -11.69 7.88 4.76
C LYS A 66 -12.06 6.81 3.75
N VAL A 67 -11.29 6.74 2.66
CA VAL A 67 -11.55 5.79 1.55
C VAL A 67 -10.53 4.67 1.50
N GLY A 68 -9.43 4.78 2.23
CA GLY A 68 -8.39 3.77 2.23
C GLY A 68 -7.28 4.05 3.22
N VAL A 69 -6.25 3.22 3.16
CA VAL A 69 -5.05 3.31 4.03
C VAL A 69 -3.81 3.10 3.16
N ILE A 70 -2.77 3.86 3.45
CA ILE A 70 -1.47 3.71 2.80
C ILE A 70 -0.36 3.77 3.86
N ARG A 71 0.59 2.83 3.78
CA ARG A 71 1.76 2.84 4.65
C ARG A 71 2.98 3.20 3.83
N VAL A 72 3.74 4.17 4.31
CA VAL A 72 4.99 4.61 3.67
C VAL A 72 6.15 4.27 4.60
N VAL A 73 7.19 3.66 4.04
CA VAL A 73 8.45 3.39 4.74
C VAL A 73 9.49 4.32 4.14
N ASP A 74 10.02 5.22 4.97
CA ASP A 74 10.99 6.23 4.54
C ASP A 74 12.07 6.38 5.61
N PHE A 75 13.26 5.87 5.32
CA PHE A 75 14.40 5.94 6.24
C PHE A 75 15.04 7.32 6.29
N LYS A 76 14.71 8.20 5.35
CA LYS A 76 15.22 9.58 5.27
C LYS A 76 16.74 9.67 5.25
N ASP A 77 17.38 8.66 4.68
CA ASP A 77 18.85 8.58 4.61
C ASP A 77 19.40 9.00 3.23
N GLY A 78 18.52 9.31 2.29
CA GLY A 78 18.90 9.69 0.93
C GLY A 78 19.41 8.55 0.07
N VAL A 79 19.40 7.32 0.55
CA VAL A 79 19.97 6.14 -0.12
C VAL A 79 18.94 5.03 -0.29
N THR A 80 18.29 4.62 0.81
CA THR A 80 17.32 3.53 0.80
C THR A 80 16.05 3.96 0.06
N ARG A 81 15.61 3.13 -0.89
CA ARG A 81 14.36 3.40 -1.61
C ARG A 81 13.19 3.45 -0.62
N LYS A 82 12.37 4.46 -0.77
CA LYS A 82 11.10 4.56 -0.03
C LYS A 82 10.15 3.49 -0.56
N ARG A 83 9.29 2.99 0.29
CA ARG A 83 8.39 1.90 -0.06
C ARG A 83 6.96 2.24 0.35
N ILE A 84 6.01 1.86 -0.50
CA ILE A 84 4.59 1.87 -0.17
C ILE A 84 4.14 0.43 -0.06
N SER A 85 3.66 0.02 1.12
CA SER A 85 3.13 -1.33 1.35
C SER A 85 2.53 -1.46 2.74
N PRO A 86 1.26 -1.80 2.88
CA PRO A 86 0.29 -1.92 1.79
C PRO A 86 -0.34 -0.58 1.41
N ILE A 87 -1.05 -0.58 0.30
CA ILE A 87 -2.00 0.46 -0.05
C ILE A 87 -3.34 -0.23 -0.32
N SER A 88 -4.41 0.32 0.22
CA SER A 88 -5.74 -0.27 0.04
C SER A 88 -6.80 0.81 -0.10
N ILE A 89 -7.77 0.53 -0.97
CA ILE A 89 -8.98 1.35 -1.12
C ILE A 89 -10.16 0.47 -0.73
N MET A 90 -11.06 1.01 0.05
CA MET A 90 -12.26 0.28 0.48
C MET A 90 -13.10 -0.09 -0.76
N PRO A 91 -13.75 -1.27 -0.75
CA PRO A 91 -14.44 -1.77 -1.95
C PRO A 91 -15.41 -0.78 -2.60
N GLU A 92 -16.21 -0.06 -1.79
CA GLU A 92 -17.20 0.89 -2.30
C GLU A 92 -16.60 2.12 -2.97
N TYR A 93 -15.29 2.34 -2.81
CA TYR A 93 -14.60 3.50 -3.37
C TYR A 93 -13.64 3.15 -4.50
N ARG A 94 -13.63 1.89 -4.95
CA ARG A 94 -12.70 1.43 -6.02
C ARG A 94 -13.11 1.96 -7.40
N ASN A 95 -12.16 1.89 -8.33
CA ASN A 95 -12.33 2.31 -9.73
C ASN A 95 -12.62 3.79 -9.89
N LYS A 96 -12.13 4.62 -8.98
CA LYS A 96 -12.28 6.09 -9.02
C LYS A 96 -10.94 6.82 -9.07
N GLY A 97 -9.83 6.07 -9.20
CA GLY A 97 -8.50 6.66 -9.28
C GLY A 97 -7.89 7.05 -7.95
N TYR A 98 -8.47 6.65 -6.83
CA TYR A 98 -7.99 7.09 -5.51
C TYR A 98 -6.61 6.53 -5.17
N ALA A 99 -6.32 5.28 -5.55
CA ALA A 99 -5.00 4.70 -5.31
C ALA A 99 -3.91 5.47 -6.06
N GLN A 100 -4.17 5.82 -7.32
CA GLN A 100 -3.24 6.62 -8.13
C GLN A 100 -2.96 7.96 -7.47
N HIS A 101 -3.99 8.67 -7.05
CA HIS A 101 -3.84 9.97 -6.40
C HIS A 101 -3.13 9.84 -5.05
N ALA A 102 -3.39 8.79 -4.30
CA ALA A 102 -2.73 8.56 -3.01
C ALA A 102 -1.23 8.35 -3.18
N ILE A 103 -0.81 7.58 -4.18
CA ILE A 103 0.61 7.37 -4.46
C ILE A 103 1.27 8.69 -4.85
N ILE A 104 0.62 9.48 -5.69
CA ILE A 104 1.13 10.81 -6.09
C ILE A 104 1.29 11.70 -4.86
N GLU A 105 0.31 11.72 -3.96
CA GLU A 105 0.40 12.50 -2.72
C GLU A 105 1.52 12.01 -1.81
N ALA A 106 1.73 10.71 -1.70
CA ALA A 106 2.86 10.17 -0.94
C ALA A 106 4.20 10.65 -1.52
N GLU A 107 4.31 10.69 -2.84
CA GLU A 107 5.50 11.21 -3.52
C GLU A 107 5.68 12.72 -3.29
N HIS A 108 4.59 13.48 -3.20
CA HIS A 108 4.67 14.90 -2.86
C HIS A 108 5.21 15.12 -1.44
N ILE A 109 4.77 14.29 -0.50
CA ILE A 109 5.16 14.43 0.92
C ILE A 109 6.60 13.96 1.14
N HIS A 110 6.98 12.81 0.57
CA HIS A 110 8.24 12.13 0.86
C HIS A 110 9.32 12.33 -0.20
N GLY A 111 9.00 12.96 -1.34
CA GLY A 111 9.91 13.14 -2.46
C GLY A 111 9.52 12.28 -3.66
N LYS A 112 9.76 12.80 -4.87
CA LYS A 112 9.28 12.17 -6.11
C LYS A 112 10.15 11.02 -6.61
N HIS A 113 11.35 10.85 -6.05
CA HIS A 113 12.35 9.93 -6.59
C HIS A 113 12.69 8.83 -5.60
N ASN A 114 13.21 7.73 -6.11
CA ASN A 114 13.78 6.64 -5.33
C ASN A 114 12.74 5.86 -4.53
N TRP A 115 11.81 5.25 -5.25
CA TRP A 115 10.71 4.47 -4.69
C TRP A 115 10.75 3.02 -5.14
N LYS A 116 10.11 2.15 -4.37
CA LYS A 116 9.81 0.77 -4.75
C LYS A 116 8.42 0.38 -4.30
N LEU A 117 7.79 -0.47 -5.10
CA LEU A 117 6.47 -1.05 -4.83
C LEU A 117 6.53 -2.54 -5.16
N ASP A 118 5.62 -3.30 -4.58
CA ASP A 118 5.41 -4.68 -4.98
C ASP A 118 3.92 -4.95 -5.13
N THR A 119 3.57 -5.86 -6.02
CA THR A 119 2.18 -6.19 -6.27
C THR A 119 2.04 -7.61 -6.81
N ILE A 120 0.81 -8.07 -6.90
CA ILE A 120 0.48 -9.41 -7.40
C ILE A 120 0.53 -9.42 -8.93
N LEU A 121 1.37 -10.28 -9.51
CA LEU A 121 1.51 -10.39 -10.97
C LEU A 121 0.17 -10.65 -11.65
N GLN A 122 -0.68 -11.48 -11.05
CA GLN A 122 -1.96 -11.88 -11.62
C GLN A 122 -3.03 -10.79 -11.55
N GLU A 123 -2.76 -9.68 -10.87
CA GLU A 123 -3.64 -8.51 -10.82
C GLU A 123 -3.19 -7.46 -11.84
N ALA A 124 -3.59 -7.65 -13.09
CA ALA A 124 -3.14 -6.82 -14.20
C ALA A 124 -3.41 -5.33 -13.99
N GLY A 125 -4.53 -4.97 -13.34
CA GLY A 125 -4.87 -3.59 -13.04
C GLY A 125 -3.87 -2.92 -12.11
N ASN A 126 -3.34 -3.66 -11.14
CA ASN A 126 -2.33 -3.15 -10.21
C ASN A 126 -1.00 -2.94 -10.92
N CYS A 127 -0.60 -3.88 -11.78
CA CYS A 127 0.62 -3.74 -12.57
C CYS A 127 0.52 -2.53 -13.50
N TYR A 128 -0.62 -2.36 -14.17
CA TYR A 128 -0.88 -1.22 -15.04
C TYR A 128 -0.76 0.10 -14.27
N LEU A 129 -1.31 0.15 -13.06
CA LEU A 129 -1.23 1.36 -12.22
C LEU A 129 0.21 1.73 -11.92
N CYS A 130 1.03 0.75 -11.52
CA CYS A 130 2.45 1.00 -11.24
C CYS A 130 3.16 1.57 -12.47
N GLU A 131 2.94 0.97 -13.63
CA GLU A 131 3.58 1.42 -14.87
C GLU A 131 3.12 2.81 -15.28
N LYS A 132 1.84 3.09 -15.13
CA LYS A 132 1.26 4.40 -15.43
C LYS A 132 1.89 5.51 -14.57
N LEU A 133 2.27 5.20 -13.34
CA LEU A 133 2.88 6.14 -12.42
C LEU A 133 4.39 6.29 -12.62
N GLY A 134 4.95 5.62 -13.61
CA GLY A 134 6.37 5.72 -13.94
C GLY A 134 7.25 4.69 -13.28
N TYR A 135 6.67 3.71 -12.61
CA TYR A 135 7.42 2.59 -12.05
C TYR A 135 7.70 1.56 -13.14
N HIS A 136 8.85 0.92 -13.07
CA HIS A 136 9.21 -0.15 -13.99
C HIS A 136 9.45 -1.46 -13.24
N GLN A 137 9.02 -2.55 -13.84
CA GLN A 137 9.16 -3.87 -13.24
C GLN A 137 10.63 -4.31 -13.26
N THR A 138 11.10 -4.81 -12.11
CA THR A 138 12.45 -5.37 -11.99
C THR A 138 12.44 -6.85 -12.40
N SER A 139 13.62 -7.48 -12.46
CA SER A 139 13.72 -8.91 -12.73
C SER A 139 13.36 -9.78 -11.53
N LYS A 140 13.21 -9.18 -10.35
CA LYS A 140 12.90 -9.92 -9.13
C LYS A 140 11.45 -10.34 -9.09
N THR A 141 11.21 -11.61 -8.75
CA THR A 141 9.88 -12.14 -8.50
C THR A 141 9.92 -13.02 -7.26
N GLU A 142 8.78 -13.22 -6.63
CA GLU A 142 8.66 -14.10 -5.47
C GLU A 142 7.38 -14.93 -5.59
N ILE A 143 7.54 -16.25 -5.71
CA ILE A 143 6.40 -17.16 -5.76
C ILE A 143 5.96 -17.47 -4.34
N ILE A 144 4.74 -17.05 -3.99
CA ILE A 144 4.17 -17.28 -2.66
C ILE A 144 3.50 -18.66 -2.60
N ASN A 145 2.71 -18.98 -3.64
CA ASN A 145 2.06 -20.28 -3.77
C ASN A 145 1.74 -20.52 -5.25
N ASP A 146 1.02 -21.59 -5.56
CA ASP A 146 0.71 -21.97 -6.94
C ASP A 146 -0.23 -20.98 -7.66
N LYS A 147 -0.85 -20.05 -6.93
CA LYS A 147 -1.80 -19.07 -7.47
C LYS A 147 -1.25 -17.66 -7.53
N LEU A 148 -0.22 -17.34 -6.75
CA LEU A 148 0.19 -15.96 -6.51
C LEU A 148 1.69 -15.80 -6.61
N THR A 149 2.10 -14.89 -7.48
CA THR A 149 3.49 -14.43 -7.62
C THR A 149 3.55 -12.93 -7.37
N ILE A 150 4.49 -12.50 -6.55
CA ILE A 150 4.76 -11.08 -6.30
C ILE A 150 5.81 -10.59 -7.28
N VAL A 151 5.57 -9.45 -7.90
CA VAL A 151 6.53 -8.75 -8.75
C VAL A 151 6.89 -7.42 -8.12
N PHE A 152 8.08 -6.92 -8.43
CA PHE A 152 8.65 -5.75 -7.78
C PHE A 152 8.89 -4.65 -8.81
N TYR A 153 8.51 -3.44 -8.45
CA TYR A 153 8.61 -2.24 -9.27
C TYR A 153 9.50 -1.20 -8.59
N GLU A 154 10.22 -0.43 -9.39
CA GLU A 154 11.07 0.65 -8.91
C GLU A 154 10.86 1.91 -9.73
N LYS A 155 11.09 3.06 -9.09
CA LYS A 155 11.08 4.38 -9.73
C LYS A 155 12.28 5.17 -9.21
N ASP A 156 13.13 5.60 -10.13
CA ASP A 156 14.34 6.37 -9.80
C ASP A 156 14.06 7.85 -9.56
#